data_c91a17d2a2c415e253ca6abaf1ad19c3
#
_entry.id   c91a17d2a2c415e253ca6abaf1ad19c3
#
_cell.length_a   1.000
_cell.length_b   1.000
_cell.length_c   1.000
_cell.angle_alpha   90.00
_cell.angle_beta   90.00
_cell.angle_gamma   90.00
#
_symmetry.space_group_name_H-M   'P 1'
#
loop_
_entity.id
_entity.type
_entity.pdbx_description
1 polymer ?
#
loop_
_entity_poly.entity_id
_entity_poly.type
_entity_poly.pdbx_seq_one_letter_code
_entity_poly.pdbx_strand_id
1 'polypeptide(L)'
;MFDFKGQNRISQFEEAASRIVSKVSTIDGVAGIVFLGGLVRGYADRSSDLDITVFLDKDDGSLKRRIRLMGLEEQKTTGIDVDLEVHCFEDFERKRWSEVDRWDYSIAKVVFDPIGEVTKMISTKLEVPEQFWVKRVVLCAEYMKWYCCPPSDNISTIVETSIDRDDLATAQYCLNYGLDLLLRTLFALNKTFLPPPKWRLIYSRNLPWRPRNCENTLADLLTIRSISKKDVNRRIGLIRSLWVDVTAKMRNDMGLSPDTVSRYYVEKHLHQTLG
;
A
#
# COMPACT_ATOMS: atom_id res chain seq x y z
N MET A 1 0.93 -17.28 0.37
CA MET A 1 1.98 -17.43 -0.68
C MET A 1 1.38 -16.92 -1.97
N PHE A 2 2.08 -16.04 -2.69
CA PHE A 2 1.57 -15.51 -3.96
C PHE A 2 1.73 -16.56 -5.05
N ASP A 3 0.68 -16.80 -5.84
CA ASP A 3 0.69 -17.72 -6.98
C ASP A 3 1.10 -16.95 -8.26
N PHE A 4 2.38 -16.54 -8.31
CA PHE A 4 2.97 -15.97 -9.51
C PHE A 4 3.42 -17.08 -10.44
N LYS A 5 3.07 -16.98 -11.73
CA LYS A 5 3.45 -17.97 -12.76
C LYS A 5 4.89 -17.82 -13.27
N GLY A 6 5.63 -16.80 -12.81
CA GLY A 6 7.03 -16.59 -13.15
C GLY A 6 7.96 -17.57 -12.44
N GLN A 7 9.18 -17.73 -12.97
CA GLN A 7 10.21 -18.52 -12.31
C GLN A 7 10.65 -17.80 -11.03
N ASN A 8 10.37 -18.42 -9.87
CA ASN A 8 10.82 -17.91 -8.59
C ASN A 8 12.33 -18.19 -8.39
N ARG A 9 13.11 -17.14 -8.22
CA ARG A 9 14.56 -17.17 -8.01
C ARG A 9 14.96 -16.80 -6.57
N ILE A 10 14.00 -16.85 -5.64
CA ILE A 10 14.19 -16.35 -4.27
C ILE A 10 15.46 -16.87 -3.58
N SER A 11 15.81 -18.13 -3.78
CA SER A 11 17.03 -18.73 -3.19
C SER A 11 18.31 -18.00 -3.61
N GLN A 12 18.40 -17.53 -4.87
CA GLN A 12 19.56 -16.77 -5.35
C GLN A 12 19.62 -15.39 -4.68
N PHE A 13 18.47 -14.76 -4.44
CA PHE A 13 18.36 -13.50 -3.72
C PHE A 13 18.74 -13.66 -2.23
N GLU A 14 18.29 -14.74 -1.59
CA GLU A 14 18.65 -15.06 -0.20
C GLU A 14 20.15 -15.29 -0.03
N GLU A 15 20.81 -15.98 -0.98
CA GLU A 15 22.25 -16.16 -0.99
C GLU A 15 23.01 -14.83 -1.14
N ALA A 16 22.59 -13.97 -2.10
CA ALA A 16 23.19 -12.66 -2.31
C ALA A 16 23.02 -11.76 -1.06
N ALA A 17 21.81 -11.73 -0.50
CA ALA A 17 21.52 -11.01 0.74
C ALA A 17 22.38 -11.48 1.91
N SER A 18 22.54 -12.79 2.08
CA SER A 18 23.38 -13.37 3.14
C SER A 18 24.84 -12.97 3.02
N ARG A 19 25.38 -12.90 1.79
CA ARG A 19 26.76 -12.42 1.56
C ARG A 19 26.93 -10.95 1.90
N ILE A 20 25.93 -10.09 1.57
CA ILE A 20 25.94 -8.68 1.96
C ILE A 20 25.88 -8.54 3.48
N VAL A 21 24.92 -9.21 4.13
CA VAL A 21 24.76 -9.15 5.58
C VAL A 21 26.01 -9.59 6.31
N SER A 22 26.63 -10.70 5.91
CA SER A 22 27.86 -11.22 6.57
C SER A 22 29.03 -10.23 6.53
N LYS A 23 29.13 -9.42 5.47
CA LYS A 23 30.16 -8.38 5.34
C LYS A 23 29.78 -7.10 6.11
N VAL A 24 28.54 -6.66 5.98
CA VAL A 24 28.07 -5.37 6.52
C VAL A 24 27.89 -5.43 8.04
N SER A 25 27.40 -6.54 8.59
CA SER A 25 27.18 -6.69 10.04
C SER A 25 28.45 -6.68 10.88
N THR A 26 29.63 -6.88 10.27
CA THR A 26 30.94 -6.83 10.96
C THR A 26 31.57 -5.44 10.97
N ILE A 27 30.92 -4.45 10.37
CA ILE A 27 31.44 -3.09 10.26
C ILE A 27 31.03 -2.30 11.50
N ASP A 28 31.99 -1.71 12.18
CA ASP A 28 31.75 -0.81 13.31
C ASP A 28 30.91 0.38 12.86
N GLY A 29 29.89 0.73 13.67
CA GLY A 29 28.96 1.82 13.37
C GLY A 29 27.71 1.37 12.59
N VAL A 30 27.56 0.08 12.28
CA VAL A 30 26.30 -0.46 11.74
C VAL A 30 25.35 -0.82 12.89
N ALA A 31 24.25 -0.08 13.01
CA ALA A 31 23.20 -0.26 14.03
C ALA A 31 22.23 -1.38 13.68
N GLY A 32 21.94 -1.59 12.38
CA GLY A 32 21.03 -2.66 11.98
C GLY A 32 20.90 -2.84 10.49
N ILE A 33 20.32 -3.99 10.10
CA ILE A 33 20.10 -4.37 8.71
C ILE A 33 18.67 -4.94 8.59
N VAL A 34 17.93 -4.48 7.61
CA VAL A 34 16.53 -4.84 7.37
C VAL A 34 16.33 -5.26 5.92
N PHE A 35 15.68 -6.40 5.72
CA PHE A 35 15.21 -6.83 4.42
C PHE A 35 13.82 -6.32 4.14
N LEU A 36 13.59 -5.93 2.89
CA LEU A 36 12.31 -5.47 2.36
C LEU A 36 11.96 -6.26 1.08
N GLY A 37 11.03 -5.78 0.33
CA GLY A 37 10.75 -6.22 -1.03
C GLY A 37 10.50 -7.71 -1.22
N GLY A 38 11.10 -8.26 -2.26
CA GLY A 38 10.96 -9.65 -2.68
C GLY A 38 11.40 -10.67 -1.64
N LEU A 39 12.49 -10.38 -0.91
CA LEU A 39 13.00 -11.25 0.15
C LEU A 39 11.97 -11.58 1.22
N VAL A 40 11.25 -10.57 1.67
CA VAL A 40 10.23 -10.74 2.73
C VAL A 40 8.95 -11.37 2.20
N ARG A 41 8.68 -11.21 0.91
CA ARG A 41 7.51 -11.79 0.24
C ARG A 41 7.71 -13.24 -0.18
N GLY A 42 8.94 -13.74 -0.16
CA GLY A 42 9.28 -15.11 -0.59
C GLY A 42 9.17 -15.31 -2.09
N TYR A 43 9.25 -14.25 -2.89
CA TYR A 43 9.23 -14.29 -4.33
C TYR A 43 10.14 -13.23 -4.95
N ALA A 44 10.99 -13.68 -5.85
CA ALA A 44 11.79 -12.81 -6.70
C ALA A 44 11.95 -13.45 -8.09
N ASP A 45 11.90 -12.65 -9.14
CA ASP A 45 12.12 -13.07 -10.53
C ASP A 45 13.21 -12.23 -11.21
N ARG A 46 13.34 -12.34 -12.51
CA ARG A 46 14.37 -11.62 -13.28
C ARG A 46 14.23 -10.09 -13.27
N SER A 47 13.06 -9.60 -12.89
CA SER A 47 12.72 -8.16 -12.85
C SER A 47 12.65 -7.64 -11.42
N SER A 48 13.02 -8.48 -10.45
CA SER A 48 13.07 -8.12 -9.03
C SER A 48 14.42 -7.54 -8.67
N ASP A 49 14.42 -6.66 -7.73
CA ASP A 49 15.55 -6.08 -7.02
C ASP A 49 15.74 -6.70 -5.63
N LEU A 50 16.90 -6.55 -5.07
CA LEU A 50 17.27 -6.96 -3.73
C LEU A 50 17.24 -5.74 -2.82
N ASP A 51 16.12 -5.57 -2.11
CA ASP A 51 15.88 -4.41 -1.23
C ASP A 51 16.50 -4.65 0.16
N ILE A 52 17.54 -3.90 0.52
CA ILE A 52 18.19 -3.94 1.82
C ILE A 52 18.37 -2.52 2.37
N THR A 53 17.93 -2.31 3.61
CA THR A 53 18.20 -1.07 4.34
C THR A 53 19.22 -1.33 5.44
N VAL A 54 20.26 -0.50 5.49
CA VAL A 54 21.30 -0.50 6.53
C VAL A 54 21.17 0.78 7.35
N PHE A 55 21.15 0.64 8.67
CA PHE A 55 21.17 1.75 9.62
C PHE A 55 22.54 1.91 10.23
N LEU A 56 23.02 3.15 10.29
CA LEU A 56 24.27 3.53 10.93
C LEU A 56 23.99 4.30 12.23
N ASP A 57 24.83 4.09 13.24
CA ASP A 57 24.75 4.83 14.52
C ASP A 57 24.93 6.34 14.33
N LYS A 58 25.74 6.73 13.36
CA LYS A 58 26.05 8.14 13.05
C LYS A 58 26.03 8.39 11.55
N ASP A 59 25.83 9.64 11.18
CA ASP A 59 25.91 10.05 9.78
C ASP A 59 27.38 10.09 9.32
N ASP A 60 27.82 9.00 8.68
CA ASP A 60 29.15 8.86 8.10
C ASP A 60 29.05 8.65 6.58
N GLY A 61 29.34 9.70 5.82
CA GLY A 61 29.29 9.68 4.35
C GLY A 61 30.31 8.71 3.72
N SER A 62 31.46 8.48 4.35
CA SER A 62 32.46 7.55 3.85
C SER A 62 32.01 6.10 4.04
N LEU A 63 31.43 5.80 5.18
CA LEU A 63 30.87 4.49 5.50
C LEU A 63 29.63 4.19 4.63
N LYS A 64 28.72 5.15 4.46
CA LYS A 64 27.61 5.02 3.52
C LYS A 64 28.07 4.67 2.10
N ARG A 65 29.10 5.35 1.61
CA ARG A 65 29.67 5.07 0.28
C ARG A 65 30.28 3.68 0.22
N ARG A 66 31.07 3.29 1.24
CA ARG A 66 31.69 1.96 1.33
C ARG A 66 30.66 0.84 1.28
N ILE A 67 29.58 0.96 2.05
CA ILE A 67 28.49 -0.05 2.11
C ILE A 67 27.78 -0.13 0.76
N ARG A 68 27.44 1.00 0.13
CA ARG A 68 26.84 1.01 -1.21
C ARG A 68 27.71 0.35 -2.27
N LEU A 69 29.04 0.52 -2.20
CA LEU A 69 29.97 -0.15 -3.09
C LEU A 69 29.94 -1.67 -2.94
N MET A 70 29.71 -2.20 -1.73
CA MET A 70 29.55 -3.65 -1.51
C MET A 70 28.28 -4.18 -2.22
N GLY A 71 27.19 -3.43 -2.22
CA GLY A 71 25.99 -3.77 -3.00
C GLY A 71 26.28 -3.81 -4.51
N LEU A 72 26.99 -2.81 -5.03
CA LEU A 72 27.37 -2.77 -6.45
C LEU A 72 28.34 -3.90 -6.84
N GLU A 73 29.23 -4.33 -5.95
CA GLU A 73 30.10 -5.50 -6.16
C GLU A 73 29.30 -6.79 -6.22
N GLU A 74 28.32 -6.94 -5.32
CA GLU A 74 27.42 -8.10 -5.31
C GLU A 74 26.55 -8.14 -6.58
N GLN A 75 26.01 -7.00 -7.03
CA GLN A 75 25.29 -6.86 -8.28
C GLN A 75 26.13 -7.29 -9.49
N LYS A 76 27.39 -6.85 -9.57
CA LYS A 76 28.31 -7.26 -10.66
C LYS A 76 28.59 -8.75 -10.64
N THR A 77 28.67 -9.35 -9.45
CA THR A 77 28.98 -10.77 -9.28
C THR A 77 27.82 -11.68 -9.62
N THR A 78 26.61 -11.27 -9.26
CA THR A 78 25.39 -12.12 -9.35
C THR A 78 24.49 -11.77 -10.51
N GLY A 79 24.60 -10.56 -11.05
CA GLY A 79 23.64 -10.00 -12.02
C GLY A 79 22.26 -9.69 -11.40
N ILE A 80 22.13 -9.71 -10.07
CA ILE A 80 20.93 -9.31 -9.34
C ILE A 80 21.04 -7.80 -9.10
N ASP A 81 20.01 -7.05 -9.42
CA ASP A 81 19.94 -5.63 -9.07
C ASP A 81 19.83 -5.47 -7.55
N VAL A 82 20.69 -4.61 -6.95
CA VAL A 82 20.80 -4.46 -5.49
C VAL A 82 20.47 -3.03 -5.13
N ASP A 83 19.28 -2.83 -4.54
CA ASP A 83 18.90 -1.57 -3.91
C ASP A 83 19.33 -1.59 -2.42
N LEU A 84 20.51 -1.02 -2.18
CA LEU A 84 21.11 -0.94 -0.86
C LEU A 84 21.01 0.49 -0.33
N GLU A 85 19.97 0.76 0.44
CA GLU A 85 19.79 2.04 1.13
C GLU A 85 20.60 2.10 2.43
N VAL A 86 21.27 3.22 2.69
CA VAL A 86 22.04 3.42 3.93
C VAL A 86 21.62 4.74 4.59
N HIS A 87 21.09 4.65 5.79
CA HIS A 87 20.56 5.77 6.56
C HIS A 87 21.30 5.94 7.90
N CYS A 88 21.36 7.17 8.40
CA CYS A 88 21.63 7.42 9.82
C CYS A 88 20.38 7.04 10.62
N PHE A 89 20.55 6.27 11.69
CA PHE A 89 19.44 5.78 12.51
C PHE A 89 18.61 6.93 13.07
N GLU A 90 19.23 7.93 13.69
CA GLU A 90 18.50 9.08 14.26
C GLU A 90 17.70 9.85 13.22
N ASP A 91 18.25 10.10 12.03
CA ASP A 91 17.55 10.84 10.97
C ASP A 91 16.34 10.06 10.48
N PHE A 92 16.49 8.75 10.34
CA PHE A 92 15.41 7.87 9.91
C PHE A 92 14.33 7.73 10.99
N GLU A 93 14.71 7.68 12.25
CA GLU A 93 13.79 7.69 13.38
C GLU A 93 12.97 8.99 13.44
N ARG A 94 13.59 10.14 13.18
CA ARG A 94 12.90 11.45 13.15
C ARG A 94 12.02 11.62 11.90
N LYS A 95 12.34 10.93 10.80
CA LYS A 95 11.56 11.03 9.55
C LYS A 95 10.10 10.68 9.79
N ARG A 96 9.20 11.51 9.25
CA ARG A 96 7.77 11.16 9.20
C ARG A 96 7.54 10.11 8.12
N TRP A 97 7.05 8.94 8.51
CA TRP A 97 6.75 7.87 7.56
C TRP A 97 5.46 8.14 6.79
N SER A 98 5.51 7.96 5.49
CA SER A 98 4.33 7.87 4.62
C SER A 98 3.57 6.56 4.90
N GLU A 99 2.41 6.39 4.31
CA GLU A 99 1.68 5.12 4.40
C GLU A 99 2.39 3.99 3.64
N VAL A 100 3.10 4.32 2.56
CA VAL A 100 3.91 3.36 1.80
C VAL A 100 5.11 2.91 2.63
N ASP A 101 5.84 3.84 3.28
CA ASP A 101 6.91 3.46 4.21
C ASP A 101 6.38 2.49 5.29
N ARG A 102 5.21 2.80 5.89
CA ARG A 102 4.60 1.92 6.89
C ARG A 102 4.24 0.56 6.35
N TRP A 103 3.73 0.50 5.12
CA TRP A 103 3.40 -0.77 4.49
C TRP A 103 4.66 -1.60 4.24
N ASP A 104 5.72 -1.03 3.67
CA ASP A 104 6.98 -1.73 3.42
C ASP A 104 7.59 -2.26 4.71
N TYR A 105 7.66 -1.42 5.75
CA TYR A 105 8.21 -1.83 7.04
C TYR A 105 7.28 -2.72 7.87
N SER A 106 5.98 -2.76 7.61
CA SER A 106 5.05 -3.68 8.30
C SER A 106 5.27 -5.15 7.95
N ILE A 107 5.93 -5.40 6.81
CA ILE A 107 6.28 -6.75 6.35
C ILE A 107 7.80 -6.97 6.34
N ALA A 108 8.58 -6.00 6.81
CA ALA A 108 10.03 -6.04 6.84
C ALA A 108 10.57 -7.14 7.76
N LYS A 109 11.79 -7.62 7.47
CA LYS A 109 12.50 -8.57 8.32
C LYS A 109 13.79 -7.94 8.81
N VAL A 110 13.90 -7.68 10.11
CA VAL A 110 15.13 -7.26 10.74
C VAL A 110 16.05 -8.49 10.83
N VAL A 111 17.25 -8.40 10.24
CA VAL A 111 18.22 -9.52 10.16
C VAL A 111 19.49 -9.28 10.96
N PHE A 112 19.74 -8.02 11.33
CA PHE A 112 20.81 -7.63 12.24
C PHE A 112 20.32 -6.43 13.07
N ASP A 113 20.37 -6.56 14.40
CA ASP A 113 19.95 -5.51 15.34
C ASP A 113 20.48 -5.90 16.74
N PRO A 114 21.77 -5.66 17.01
CA PRO A 114 22.45 -6.20 18.19
C PRO A 114 21.90 -5.67 19.52
N ILE A 115 21.30 -4.48 19.52
CA ILE A 115 20.76 -3.84 20.73
C ILE A 115 19.25 -3.63 20.71
N GLY A 116 18.57 -4.04 19.62
CA GLY A 116 17.10 -4.00 19.50
C GLY A 116 16.49 -2.64 19.17
N GLU A 117 17.30 -1.63 18.88
CA GLU A 117 16.80 -0.26 18.60
C GLU A 117 16.08 -0.15 17.27
N VAL A 118 16.56 -0.83 16.22
CA VAL A 118 15.92 -0.83 14.89
C VAL A 118 14.54 -1.48 14.98
N THR A 119 14.44 -2.63 15.65
CA THR A 119 13.17 -3.33 15.89
C THR A 119 12.21 -2.45 16.68
N LYS A 120 12.67 -1.77 17.73
CA LYS A 120 11.88 -0.86 18.54
C LYS A 120 11.40 0.34 17.72
N MET A 121 12.27 0.97 16.94
CA MET A 121 11.92 2.09 16.07
C MET A 121 10.83 1.68 15.07
N ILE A 122 10.99 0.56 14.37
CA ILE A 122 10.01 0.06 13.40
C ILE A 122 8.67 -0.16 14.09
N SER A 123 8.64 -0.87 15.23
CA SER A 123 7.41 -1.13 15.98
C SER A 123 6.70 0.16 16.36
N THR A 124 7.43 1.13 16.92
CA THR A 124 6.87 2.45 17.31
C THR A 124 6.30 3.22 16.10
N LYS A 125 6.97 3.19 14.96
CA LYS A 125 6.51 3.85 13.73
C LYS A 125 5.28 3.20 13.12
N LEU A 126 5.07 1.92 13.35
CA LEU A 126 3.90 1.16 12.88
C LEU A 126 2.68 1.32 13.79
N GLU A 127 2.88 1.71 15.04
CA GLU A 127 1.77 2.02 15.94
C GLU A 127 1.01 3.25 15.44
N VAL A 128 -0.29 3.07 15.20
CA VAL A 128 -1.20 4.14 14.80
C VAL A 128 -2.50 4.06 15.60
N PRO A 129 -3.06 5.22 16.00
CA PRO A 129 -4.31 5.24 16.72
C PRO A 129 -5.48 4.79 15.82
N GLU A 130 -6.56 4.29 16.40
CA GLU A 130 -7.79 3.89 15.68
C GLU A 130 -8.28 4.97 14.72
N GLN A 131 -8.18 6.24 15.14
CA GLN A 131 -8.54 7.39 14.33
C GLN A 131 -7.78 7.50 12.99
N PHE A 132 -6.61 6.88 12.88
CA PHE A 132 -5.87 6.82 11.63
C PHE A 132 -6.65 6.04 10.56
N TRP A 133 -7.26 4.92 10.94
CA TRP A 133 -8.06 4.08 10.05
C TRP A 133 -9.41 4.71 9.74
N VAL A 134 -10.09 5.25 10.77
CA VAL A 134 -11.37 5.96 10.62
C VAL A 134 -11.24 7.09 9.59
N LYS A 135 -10.20 7.93 9.69
CA LYS A 135 -9.97 9.03 8.75
C LYS A 135 -9.84 8.56 7.30
N ARG A 136 -9.18 7.43 7.07
CA ARG A 136 -9.00 6.85 5.71
C ARG A 136 -10.31 6.36 5.15
N VAL A 137 -11.06 5.62 5.95
CA VAL A 137 -12.39 5.13 5.56
C VAL A 137 -13.31 6.30 5.23
N VAL A 138 -13.39 7.32 6.10
CA VAL A 138 -14.23 8.51 5.90
C VAL A 138 -13.87 9.24 4.61
N LEU A 139 -12.57 9.51 4.39
CA LEU A 139 -12.10 10.20 3.20
C LEU A 139 -12.46 9.44 1.92
N CYS A 140 -12.17 8.14 1.88
CA CYS A 140 -12.47 7.32 0.71
C CYS A 140 -13.99 7.20 0.47
N ALA A 141 -14.77 7.02 1.53
CA ALA A 141 -16.22 6.92 1.44
C ALA A 141 -16.86 8.23 0.95
N GLU A 142 -16.34 9.39 1.38
CA GLU A 142 -16.79 10.69 0.89
C GLU A 142 -16.57 10.83 -0.62
N TYR A 143 -15.37 10.48 -1.11
CA TYR A 143 -15.10 10.49 -2.55
C TYR A 143 -15.93 9.43 -3.32
N MET A 144 -16.17 8.25 -2.74
CA MET A 144 -17.01 7.23 -3.37
C MET A 144 -18.44 7.72 -3.66
N LYS A 145 -19.02 8.55 -2.78
CA LYS A 145 -20.34 9.18 -3.02
C LYS A 145 -20.35 10.03 -4.27
N TRP A 146 -19.31 10.82 -4.47
CA TRP A 146 -19.20 11.70 -5.63
C TRP A 146 -18.91 10.95 -6.92
N TYR A 147 -18.10 9.92 -6.87
CA TYR A 147 -17.62 9.24 -8.08
C TYR A 147 -18.53 8.12 -8.56
N CYS A 148 -18.96 7.21 -7.68
CA CYS A 148 -19.56 5.95 -8.10
C CYS A 148 -20.79 5.49 -7.31
N CYS A 149 -20.87 5.81 -6.01
CA CYS A 149 -21.81 5.21 -5.07
C CYS A 149 -22.57 6.30 -4.29
N PRO A 150 -23.56 6.96 -4.90
CA PRO A 150 -24.30 8.04 -4.26
C PRO A 150 -25.07 7.51 -3.04
N PRO A 151 -25.33 8.35 -2.03
CA PRO A 151 -26.08 7.95 -0.84
C PRO A 151 -27.56 7.71 -1.12
N SER A 152 -28.08 8.22 -2.23
CA SER A 152 -29.45 8.01 -2.69
C SER A 152 -29.53 8.07 -4.22
N ASP A 153 -30.58 7.48 -4.79
CA ASP A 153 -30.79 7.41 -6.25
C ASP A 153 -31.08 8.77 -6.89
N ASN A 154 -31.36 9.80 -6.10
CA ASN A 154 -31.66 11.15 -6.59
C ASN A 154 -30.40 12.00 -6.84
N ILE A 155 -29.21 11.47 -6.60
CA ILE A 155 -27.95 12.17 -6.74
C ILE A 155 -27.13 11.50 -7.85
N SER A 156 -26.89 12.23 -8.94
CA SER A 156 -26.00 11.77 -10.01
C SER A 156 -24.54 11.87 -9.59
N THR A 157 -23.80 10.81 -9.85
CA THR A 157 -22.35 10.76 -9.65
C THR A 157 -21.60 11.38 -10.83
N ILE A 158 -20.29 11.63 -10.65
CA ILE A 158 -19.43 12.11 -11.73
C ILE A 158 -19.44 11.13 -12.91
N VAL A 159 -19.46 9.82 -12.64
CA VAL A 159 -19.53 8.78 -13.69
C VAL A 159 -20.86 8.89 -14.46
N GLU A 160 -22.00 9.02 -13.79
CA GLU A 160 -23.30 9.16 -14.42
C GLU A 160 -23.44 10.47 -15.21
N THR A 161 -22.97 11.57 -14.64
CA THR A 161 -22.90 12.86 -15.35
C THR A 161 -22.03 12.78 -16.62
N SER A 162 -20.93 12.01 -16.60
CA SER A 162 -20.11 11.79 -17.79
C SER A 162 -20.82 10.94 -18.84
N ILE A 163 -21.63 9.96 -18.43
CA ILE A 163 -22.48 9.17 -19.34
C ILE A 163 -23.52 10.08 -20.02
N ASP A 164 -24.17 10.98 -19.27
CA ASP A 164 -25.18 11.90 -19.81
C ASP A 164 -24.59 12.88 -20.82
N ARG A 165 -23.33 13.24 -20.66
CA ARG A 165 -22.55 14.08 -21.60
C ARG A 165 -21.97 13.29 -22.78
N ASP A 166 -22.21 12.00 -22.87
CA ASP A 166 -21.61 11.05 -23.83
C ASP A 166 -20.08 10.98 -23.78
N ASP A 167 -19.46 11.45 -22.66
CA ASP A 167 -18.02 11.32 -22.40
C ASP A 167 -17.72 9.99 -21.67
N LEU A 168 -17.80 8.92 -22.44
CA LEU A 168 -17.63 7.56 -21.92
C LEU A 168 -16.18 7.25 -21.52
N ALA A 169 -15.20 7.95 -22.09
CA ALA A 169 -13.80 7.80 -21.72
C ALA A 169 -13.55 8.32 -20.30
N THR A 170 -14.06 9.52 -20.00
CA THR A 170 -14.01 10.10 -18.64
C THR A 170 -14.79 9.23 -17.65
N ALA A 171 -15.96 8.70 -18.03
CA ALA A 171 -16.72 7.79 -17.19
C ALA A 171 -15.91 6.55 -16.80
N GLN A 172 -15.22 5.90 -17.75
CA GLN A 172 -14.35 4.75 -17.48
C GLN A 172 -13.14 5.13 -16.59
N TYR A 173 -12.54 6.30 -16.82
CA TYR A 173 -11.45 6.81 -15.99
C TYR A 173 -11.88 7.04 -14.54
N CYS A 174 -13.02 7.69 -14.34
CA CYS A 174 -13.59 7.94 -13.02
C CYS A 174 -13.98 6.64 -12.28
N LEU A 175 -14.44 5.60 -13.00
CA LEU A 175 -14.67 4.28 -12.43
C LEU A 175 -13.38 3.62 -11.93
N ASN A 176 -12.25 3.78 -12.64
CA ASN A 176 -10.97 3.28 -12.17
C ASN A 176 -10.51 4.00 -10.89
N TYR A 177 -10.79 5.30 -10.79
CA TYR A 177 -10.54 6.04 -9.55
C TYR A 177 -11.44 5.54 -8.40
N GLY A 178 -12.72 5.30 -8.67
CA GLY A 178 -13.64 4.66 -7.71
C GLY A 178 -13.16 3.28 -7.25
N LEU A 179 -12.60 2.47 -8.15
CA LEU A 179 -11.98 1.19 -7.79
C LEU A 179 -10.79 1.38 -6.84
N ASP A 180 -9.92 2.37 -7.08
CA ASP A 180 -8.81 2.66 -6.17
C ASP A 180 -9.30 3.10 -4.79
N LEU A 181 -10.37 3.91 -4.73
CA LEU A 181 -11.02 4.30 -3.46
C LEU A 181 -11.61 3.10 -2.72
N LEU A 182 -12.26 2.18 -3.44
CA LEU A 182 -12.75 0.93 -2.87
C LEU A 182 -11.62 0.10 -2.25
N LEU A 183 -10.52 -0.10 -2.97
CA LEU A 183 -9.36 -0.84 -2.46
C LEU A 183 -8.77 -0.15 -1.21
N ARG A 184 -8.58 1.17 -1.23
CA ARG A 184 -8.13 1.95 -0.06
C ARG A 184 -9.02 1.75 1.15
N THR A 185 -10.34 1.73 0.93
CA THR A 185 -11.31 1.48 2.00
C THR A 185 -11.17 0.06 2.56
N LEU A 186 -10.99 -0.95 1.69
CA LEU A 186 -10.78 -2.34 2.12
C LEU A 186 -9.53 -2.48 3.00
N PHE A 187 -8.39 -1.88 2.61
CA PHE A 187 -7.18 -1.90 3.42
C PHE A 187 -7.39 -1.21 4.78
N ALA A 188 -8.03 -0.04 4.80
CA ALA A 188 -8.30 0.69 6.03
C ALA A 188 -9.24 -0.06 6.98
N LEU A 189 -10.30 -0.70 6.47
CA LEU A 189 -11.23 -1.53 7.26
C LEU A 189 -10.53 -2.77 7.86
N ASN A 190 -9.50 -3.28 7.22
CA ASN A 190 -8.68 -4.37 7.74
C ASN A 190 -7.49 -3.89 8.57
N LYS A 191 -7.39 -2.59 8.87
CA LYS A 191 -6.28 -1.99 9.61
C LYS A 191 -4.91 -2.38 9.03
N THR A 192 -4.85 -2.45 7.71
CA THR A 192 -3.66 -2.78 6.93
C THR A 192 -3.20 -1.54 6.17
N PHE A 193 -1.92 -1.22 6.23
CA PHE A 193 -1.37 -0.10 5.49
C PHE A 193 -1.50 -0.33 3.98
N LEU A 194 -1.76 0.75 3.24
CA LEU A 194 -2.02 0.68 1.81
C LEU A 194 -0.73 0.42 1.03
N PRO A 195 -0.64 -0.69 0.28
CA PRO A 195 0.50 -0.96 -0.57
C PRO A 195 0.59 0.00 -1.76
N PRO A 196 1.78 0.12 -2.39
CA PRO A 196 1.91 0.78 -3.68
C PRO A 196 0.95 0.16 -4.73
N PRO A 197 0.55 0.91 -5.77
CA PRO A 197 -0.45 0.45 -6.74
C PRO A 197 -0.18 -0.94 -7.33
N LYS A 198 1.10 -1.26 -7.62
CA LYS A 198 1.52 -2.56 -8.17
C LYS A 198 1.16 -3.76 -7.28
N TRP A 199 0.96 -3.55 -5.98
CA TRP A 199 0.69 -4.60 -5.01
C TRP A 199 -0.75 -4.63 -4.50
N ARG A 200 -1.56 -3.58 -4.72
CA ARG A 200 -2.90 -3.45 -4.11
C ARG A 200 -3.82 -4.61 -4.44
N LEU A 201 -3.93 -5.01 -5.71
CA LEU A 201 -4.80 -6.09 -6.12
C LEU A 201 -4.38 -7.43 -5.54
N ILE A 202 -3.09 -7.73 -5.54
CA ILE A 202 -2.57 -8.99 -5.01
C ILE A 202 -2.80 -9.08 -3.50
N TYR A 203 -2.43 -8.03 -2.75
CA TYR A 203 -2.61 -8.02 -1.31
C TYR A 203 -4.07 -7.94 -0.89
N SER A 204 -4.95 -7.33 -1.68
CA SER A 204 -6.39 -7.31 -1.39
C SER A 204 -7.02 -8.70 -1.35
N ARG A 205 -6.45 -9.68 -2.07
CA ARG A 205 -6.91 -11.08 -2.05
C ARG A 205 -6.68 -11.77 -0.70
N ASN A 206 -5.71 -11.30 0.07
CA ASN A 206 -5.29 -11.89 1.35
C ASN A 206 -5.78 -11.11 2.58
N LEU A 207 -6.60 -10.07 2.39
CA LEU A 207 -7.17 -9.32 3.50
C LEU A 207 -8.07 -10.24 4.36
N PRO A 208 -8.02 -10.14 5.70
CA PRO A 208 -8.84 -10.94 6.61
C PRO A 208 -10.33 -10.84 6.32
N TRP A 209 -10.81 -9.64 6.03
CA TRP A 209 -12.18 -9.40 5.62
C TRP A 209 -12.24 -8.84 4.21
N ARG A 210 -13.19 -9.35 3.41
CA ARG A 210 -13.49 -8.92 2.05
C ARG A 210 -14.99 -9.02 1.77
N PRO A 211 -15.56 -8.18 0.87
CA PRO A 211 -16.90 -8.38 0.34
C PRO A 211 -17.09 -9.78 -0.25
N ARG A 212 -18.32 -10.25 -0.31
CA ARG A 212 -18.64 -11.53 -0.96
C ARG A 212 -18.26 -11.49 -2.44
N ASN A 213 -17.69 -12.57 -2.95
CA ASN A 213 -17.21 -12.71 -4.34
C ASN A 213 -16.23 -11.60 -4.78
N CYS A 214 -15.53 -10.97 -3.85
CA CYS A 214 -14.69 -9.80 -4.10
C CYS A 214 -13.70 -10.02 -5.25
N GLU A 215 -13.00 -11.14 -5.28
CA GLU A 215 -11.95 -11.42 -6.27
C GLU A 215 -12.51 -11.48 -7.69
N ASN A 216 -13.57 -12.26 -7.91
CA ASN A 216 -14.21 -12.39 -9.23
C ASN A 216 -14.82 -11.06 -9.67
N THR A 217 -15.49 -10.36 -8.75
CA THR A 217 -16.10 -9.05 -9.03
C THR A 217 -15.05 -7.99 -9.36
N LEU A 218 -13.89 -7.97 -8.68
CA LEU A 218 -12.79 -7.09 -9.02
C LEU A 218 -12.19 -7.40 -10.40
N ALA A 219 -12.04 -8.66 -10.77
CA ALA A 219 -11.57 -9.06 -12.09
C ALA A 219 -12.53 -8.58 -13.20
N ASP A 220 -13.83 -8.78 -13.00
CA ASP A 220 -14.86 -8.27 -13.92
C ASP A 220 -14.93 -6.75 -13.97
N LEU A 221 -14.75 -6.08 -12.85
CA LEU A 221 -14.72 -4.61 -12.75
C LEU A 221 -13.51 -4.02 -13.49
N LEU A 222 -12.35 -4.65 -13.42
CA LEU A 222 -11.14 -4.24 -14.14
C LEU A 222 -11.24 -4.45 -15.66
N THR A 223 -12.14 -5.35 -16.11
CA THR A 223 -12.31 -5.66 -17.52
C THR A 223 -13.18 -4.60 -18.21
N ILE A 224 -12.58 -3.77 -19.06
CA ILE A 224 -13.29 -2.87 -19.98
C ILE A 224 -13.55 -3.65 -21.26
N ARG A 225 -14.81 -3.99 -21.52
CA ARG A 225 -15.23 -4.75 -22.70
C ARG A 225 -15.44 -3.88 -23.92
N SER A 226 -15.86 -2.63 -23.70
CA SER A 226 -16.04 -1.62 -24.75
C SER A 226 -16.19 -0.23 -24.15
N ILE A 227 -15.94 0.81 -24.95
CA ILE A 227 -16.27 2.19 -24.59
C ILE A 227 -17.75 2.42 -24.97
N SER A 228 -18.67 1.95 -24.12
CA SER A 228 -20.12 2.06 -24.34
C SER A 228 -20.86 2.30 -23.02
N LYS A 229 -22.01 2.96 -23.09
CA LYS A 229 -22.92 3.17 -21.94
C LYS A 229 -23.26 1.85 -21.24
N LYS A 230 -23.46 0.79 -22.01
CA LYS A 230 -23.76 -0.56 -21.49
C LYS A 230 -22.61 -1.09 -20.61
N ASP A 231 -21.36 -0.96 -21.03
CA ASP A 231 -20.22 -1.46 -20.26
C ASP A 231 -19.92 -0.59 -19.03
N VAL A 232 -20.03 0.74 -19.15
CA VAL A 232 -19.91 1.66 -18.01
C VAL A 232 -20.95 1.29 -16.95
N ASN A 233 -22.24 1.13 -17.33
CA ASN A 233 -23.31 0.76 -16.39
C ASN A 233 -23.09 -0.62 -15.76
N ARG A 234 -22.58 -1.61 -16.51
CA ARG A 234 -22.17 -2.90 -15.94
C ARG A 234 -21.15 -2.71 -14.84
N ARG A 235 -20.10 -1.93 -15.08
CA ARG A 235 -19.02 -1.67 -14.10
C ARG A 235 -19.54 -0.88 -12.88
N ILE A 236 -20.46 0.09 -13.08
CA ILE A 236 -21.13 0.78 -11.98
C ILE A 236 -21.87 -0.22 -11.08
N GLY A 237 -22.63 -1.15 -11.67
CA GLY A 237 -23.32 -2.19 -10.92
C GLY A 237 -22.38 -3.06 -10.10
N LEU A 238 -21.22 -3.44 -10.65
CA LEU A 238 -20.22 -4.24 -9.96
C LEU A 238 -19.59 -3.49 -8.78
N ILE A 239 -19.18 -2.24 -8.95
CA ILE A 239 -18.59 -1.46 -7.86
C ILE A 239 -19.60 -1.20 -6.73
N ARG A 240 -20.85 -0.90 -7.08
CA ARG A 240 -21.93 -0.71 -6.11
C ARG A 240 -22.27 -2.00 -5.35
N SER A 241 -22.23 -3.15 -6.00
CA SER A 241 -22.46 -4.43 -5.32
C SER A 241 -21.40 -4.72 -4.24
N LEU A 242 -20.12 -4.43 -4.50
CA LEU A 242 -19.07 -4.51 -3.49
C LEU A 242 -19.24 -3.47 -2.39
N TRP A 243 -19.66 -2.26 -2.76
CA TRP A 243 -19.83 -1.15 -1.82
C TRP A 243 -20.93 -1.39 -0.78
N VAL A 244 -21.96 -2.17 -1.11
CA VAL A 244 -23.00 -2.58 -0.15
C VAL A 244 -22.38 -3.33 1.04
N ASP A 245 -21.54 -4.33 0.79
CA ASP A 245 -20.87 -5.09 1.86
C ASP A 245 -19.88 -4.19 2.63
N VAL A 246 -19.17 -3.28 1.93
CA VAL A 246 -18.26 -2.32 2.55
C VAL A 246 -18.99 -1.37 3.50
N THR A 247 -20.11 -0.80 3.09
CA THR A 247 -20.89 0.10 3.96
C THR A 247 -21.49 -0.62 5.16
N ALA A 248 -21.90 -1.89 5.00
CA ALA A 248 -22.32 -2.72 6.12
C ALA A 248 -21.19 -2.94 7.13
N LYS A 249 -19.98 -3.25 6.65
CA LYS A 249 -18.78 -3.41 7.50
C LYS A 249 -18.42 -2.10 8.21
N MET A 250 -18.43 -0.96 7.50
CA MET A 250 -18.18 0.36 8.10
C MET A 250 -19.13 0.65 9.25
N ARG A 251 -20.42 0.34 9.06
CA ARG A 251 -21.44 0.53 10.10
C ARG A 251 -21.19 -0.36 11.32
N ASN A 252 -20.90 -1.63 11.09
CA ASN A 252 -20.73 -2.61 12.16
C ASN A 252 -19.46 -2.37 12.98
N ASP A 253 -18.34 -2.06 12.34
CA ASP A 253 -17.05 -1.98 13.01
C ASP A 253 -16.72 -0.57 13.54
N MET A 254 -17.22 0.47 12.88
CA MET A 254 -16.83 1.85 13.15
C MET A 254 -18.01 2.77 13.47
N GLY A 255 -19.24 2.27 13.41
CA GLY A 255 -20.45 3.09 13.56
C GLY A 255 -20.65 4.12 12.45
N LEU A 256 -20.00 3.95 11.29
CA LEU A 256 -20.03 4.87 10.17
C LEU A 256 -21.13 4.49 9.19
N SER A 257 -21.95 5.47 8.79
CA SER A 257 -22.89 5.37 7.68
C SER A 257 -22.61 6.48 6.66
N PRO A 258 -23.14 6.44 5.44
CA PRO A 258 -22.99 7.53 4.48
C PRO A 258 -23.33 8.92 5.08
N ASP A 259 -24.39 9.02 5.88
CA ASP A 259 -24.78 10.27 6.54
C ASP A 259 -23.82 10.69 7.66
N THR A 260 -23.37 9.73 8.46
CA THR A 260 -22.38 9.97 9.51
C THR A 260 -21.04 10.42 8.93
N VAL A 261 -20.63 9.83 7.81
CA VAL A 261 -19.41 10.21 7.08
C VAL A 261 -19.50 11.67 6.62
N SER A 262 -20.60 12.09 6.02
CA SER A 262 -20.80 13.48 5.58
C SER A 262 -20.73 14.46 6.73
N ARG A 263 -21.38 14.17 7.85
CA ARG A 263 -21.33 14.99 9.06
C ARG A 263 -19.92 15.14 9.61
N TYR A 264 -19.22 14.02 9.72
CA TYR A 264 -17.84 14.01 10.19
C TYR A 264 -16.90 14.85 9.33
N TYR A 265 -17.08 14.79 8.01
CA TYR A 265 -16.29 15.57 7.06
C TYR A 265 -16.58 17.07 7.19
N VAL A 266 -17.85 17.44 7.25
CA VAL A 266 -18.28 18.85 7.40
C VAL A 266 -17.80 19.45 8.72
N GLU A 267 -18.00 18.75 9.84
CA GLU A 267 -17.55 19.23 11.16
C GLU A 267 -16.04 19.47 11.19
N LYS A 268 -15.26 18.62 10.55
CA LYS A 268 -13.80 18.71 10.59
C LYS A 268 -13.22 19.78 9.66
N HIS A 269 -13.82 20.03 8.50
CA HIS A 269 -13.36 21.06 7.56
C HIS A 269 -13.84 22.45 7.93
N LEU A 270 -15.02 22.61 8.55
CA LEU A 270 -15.45 23.87 9.10
C LEU A 270 -14.53 24.39 10.19
N HIS A 271 -13.96 23.53 11.01
CA HIS A 271 -12.97 23.92 12.03
C HIS A 271 -11.59 24.28 11.47
N GLN A 272 -11.23 23.81 10.26
CA GLN A 272 -9.96 24.17 9.62
C GLN A 272 -10.03 25.45 8.78
N THR A 273 -11.23 25.88 8.38
CA THR A 273 -11.44 27.12 7.61
C THR A 273 -11.74 28.33 8.48
N LEU A 274 -12.03 28.13 9.77
CA LEU A 274 -12.34 29.19 10.74
C LEU A 274 -11.24 29.41 11.81
N GLY A 275 -10.12 28.74 11.72
CA GLY A 275 -8.91 28.91 12.53
C GLY A 275 -7.74 29.33 11.67
#